data_04feb80b1272b7ea67d8661b6f41efe6
#
_entry.id   04feb80b1272b7ea67d8661b6f41efe6
#
_cell.length_a   1.000
_cell.length_b   1.000
_cell.length_c   1.000
_cell.angle_alpha   90.00
_cell.angle_beta   90.00
_cell.angle_gamma   90.00
#
_symmetry.space_group_name_H-M   'P 1'
#
loop_
_entity.id
_entity.type
_entity.pdbx_description
1 polymer ?
#
loop_
_entity_poly.entity_id
_entity_poly.type
_entity_poly.pdbx_seq_one_letter_code
_entity_poly.pdbx_strand_id
1 'polypeptide(L)'
;MDLQSGISAFEAKHFSRAMQLLTPLAEAGNAEAQYRVAIMCQNGLAGAPNPDAAARWMRVAAEQGHPMAQHGLGFMYLEGECLEKDPRQAAVWFEKAANQGLAGSQTTLAMMYQEGNGVERDPEAARRWYQKAGFDVSELDAFSRND
;
A
#
# COMPACT_ATOMS: atom_id res chain seq x y z
N MET A 1 26.47 0.75 -7.25
CA MET A 1 25.82 1.60 -6.25
C MET A 1 24.82 0.78 -5.47
N ASP A 2 24.88 0.90 -4.19
CA ASP A 2 24.26 -0.04 -3.27
C ASP A 2 22.84 0.43 -2.89
N LEU A 3 21.87 -0.48 -3.00
CA LEU A 3 20.49 -0.24 -2.58
C LEU A 3 20.45 0.14 -1.09
N GLN A 4 21.24 -0.51 -0.26
CA GLN A 4 21.28 -0.24 1.17
C GLN A 4 21.66 1.20 1.49
N SER A 5 22.56 1.79 0.73
CA SER A 5 22.93 3.21 0.91
C SER A 5 21.74 4.13 0.66
N GLY A 6 20.95 3.84 -0.36
CA GLY A 6 19.74 4.60 -0.66
C GLY A 6 18.67 4.44 0.41
N ILE A 7 18.48 3.21 0.89
CA ILE A 7 17.52 2.92 1.96
C ILE A 7 17.95 3.64 3.26
N SER A 8 19.24 3.58 3.60
CA SER A 8 19.77 4.24 4.80
C SER A 8 19.56 5.75 4.74
N ALA A 9 19.80 6.35 3.57
CA ALA A 9 19.57 7.79 3.39
C ALA A 9 18.07 8.14 3.56
N PHE A 10 17.18 7.30 3.03
CA PHE A 10 15.74 7.47 3.19
C PHE A 10 15.33 7.40 4.67
N GLU A 11 15.80 6.39 5.38
CA GLU A 11 15.48 6.19 6.79
C GLU A 11 16.04 7.30 7.68
N ALA A 12 17.18 7.85 7.31
CA ALA A 12 17.79 9.00 7.99
C ALA A 12 17.13 10.34 7.60
N LYS A 13 16.12 10.30 6.72
CA LYS A 13 15.40 11.47 6.21
C LYS A 13 16.27 12.41 5.39
N HIS A 14 17.36 11.88 4.81
CA HIS A 14 18.19 12.59 3.84
C HIS A 14 17.58 12.37 2.45
N PHE A 15 16.43 12.99 2.19
CA PHE A 15 15.59 12.63 1.04
C PHE A 15 16.19 13.04 -0.31
N SER A 16 16.90 14.17 -0.38
CA SER A 16 17.58 14.55 -1.63
C SER A 16 18.63 13.52 -2.02
N ARG A 17 19.40 13.05 -1.03
CA ARG A 17 20.41 12.02 -1.26
C ARG A 17 19.76 10.69 -1.59
N ALA A 18 18.70 10.32 -0.85
CA ALA A 18 17.94 9.09 -1.13
C ALA A 18 17.42 9.08 -2.56
N MET A 19 16.86 10.19 -3.03
CA MET A 19 16.36 10.32 -4.40
C MET A 19 17.49 10.11 -5.43
N GLN A 20 18.66 10.72 -5.20
CA GLN A 20 19.81 10.55 -6.09
C GLN A 20 20.31 9.12 -6.15
N LEU A 21 20.29 8.42 -5.01
CA LEU A 21 20.78 7.03 -4.92
C LEU A 21 19.76 6.02 -5.43
N LEU A 22 18.46 6.24 -5.14
CA LEU A 22 17.41 5.27 -5.43
C LEU A 22 16.86 5.38 -6.85
N THR A 23 16.84 6.58 -7.45
CA THR A 23 16.25 6.77 -8.77
C THR A 23 16.91 5.89 -9.84
N PRO A 24 18.25 5.82 -9.95
CA PRO A 24 18.87 4.93 -10.94
C PRO A 24 18.52 3.45 -10.72
N LEU A 25 18.39 3.02 -9.47
CA LEU A 25 18.01 1.64 -9.14
C LEU A 25 16.56 1.38 -9.49
N ALA A 26 15.68 2.35 -9.26
CA ALA A 26 14.28 2.27 -9.65
C ALA A 26 14.14 2.14 -11.17
N GLU A 27 14.88 2.96 -11.90
CA GLU A 27 14.91 2.91 -13.37
C GLU A 27 15.45 1.59 -13.90
N ALA A 28 16.35 0.96 -13.14
CA ALA A 28 16.90 -0.35 -13.47
C ALA A 28 15.96 -1.51 -13.10
N GLY A 29 14.81 -1.23 -12.48
CA GLY A 29 13.78 -2.23 -12.19
C GLY A 29 13.71 -2.70 -10.74
N ASN A 30 14.46 -2.11 -9.82
CA ASN A 30 14.44 -2.52 -8.42
C ASN A 30 13.14 -2.06 -7.75
N ALA A 31 12.30 -3.02 -7.31
CA ALA A 31 10.98 -2.74 -6.76
C ALA A 31 11.03 -1.95 -5.45
N GLU A 32 11.99 -2.24 -4.56
CA GLU A 32 12.15 -1.51 -3.31
C GLU A 32 12.51 -0.04 -3.56
N ALA A 33 13.42 0.20 -4.50
CA ALA A 33 13.78 1.56 -4.90
C ALA A 33 12.58 2.29 -5.51
N GLN A 34 11.83 1.62 -6.36
CA GLN A 34 10.61 2.18 -6.97
C GLN A 34 9.59 2.59 -5.92
N TYR A 35 9.36 1.72 -4.94
CA TYR A 35 8.43 1.99 -3.85
C TYR A 35 8.85 3.24 -3.05
N ARG A 36 10.11 3.34 -2.67
CA ARG A 36 10.61 4.49 -1.90
C ARG A 36 10.61 5.79 -2.71
N VAL A 37 10.95 5.71 -3.99
CA VAL A 37 10.83 6.87 -4.90
C VAL A 37 9.37 7.31 -5.00
N ALA A 38 8.44 6.36 -5.10
CA ALA A 38 7.01 6.68 -5.13
C ALA A 38 6.56 7.44 -3.90
N ILE A 39 7.00 7.02 -2.71
CA ILE A 39 6.67 7.70 -1.44
C ILE A 39 7.23 9.13 -1.44
N MET A 40 8.46 9.31 -1.88
CA MET A 40 9.07 10.63 -1.92
C MET A 40 8.35 11.56 -2.89
N CYS A 41 7.91 11.04 -4.04
CA CYS A 41 7.13 11.80 -5.00
C CYS A 41 5.74 12.16 -4.46
N GLN A 42 5.09 11.20 -3.80
CA GLN A 42 3.74 11.39 -3.26
C GLN A 42 3.70 12.47 -2.19
N ASN A 43 4.69 12.48 -1.30
CA ASN A 43 4.71 13.35 -0.14
C ASN A 43 5.58 14.58 -0.31
N GLY A 44 6.20 14.75 -1.46
CA GLY A 44 7.06 15.91 -1.72
C GLY A 44 8.27 15.99 -0.80
N LEU A 45 8.91 14.84 -0.51
CA LEU A 45 10.00 14.77 0.46
C LEU A 45 11.35 15.26 -0.10
N ALA A 46 11.56 15.13 -1.42
CA ALA A 46 12.80 15.53 -2.07
C ALA A 46 12.59 16.68 -3.07
N GLY A 47 11.47 17.36 -2.97
CA GLY A 47 11.06 18.43 -3.87
C GLY A 47 9.56 18.61 -3.84
N ALA A 48 8.99 19.25 -4.83
CA ALA A 48 7.54 19.39 -4.93
C ALA A 48 6.88 18.03 -5.11
N PRO A 49 5.67 17.80 -4.54
CA PRO A 49 4.94 16.57 -4.80
C PRO A 49 4.70 16.35 -6.29
N ASN A 50 4.81 15.12 -6.73
CA ASN A 50 4.56 14.73 -8.11
C ASN A 50 3.64 13.51 -8.14
N PRO A 51 2.30 13.75 -8.14
CA PRO A 51 1.33 12.65 -8.08
C PRO A 51 1.42 11.66 -9.23
N ASP A 52 1.68 12.14 -10.46
CA ASP A 52 1.77 11.27 -11.62
C ASP A 52 2.97 10.32 -11.53
N ALA A 53 4.13 10.83 -11.11
CA ALA A 53 5.32 10.01 -10.91
C ALA A 53 5.10 9.03 -9.74
N ALA A 54 4.46 9.48 -8.65
CA ALA A 54 4.17 8.65 -7.50
C ALA A 54 3.31 7.45 -7.90
N ALA A 55 2.22 7.68 -8.64
CA ALA A 55 1.33 6.61 -9.09
C ALA A 55 2.06 5.64 -10.02
N ARG A 56 2.86 6.16 -10.95
CA ARG A 56 3.60 5.34 -11.90
C ARG A 56 4.60 4.41 -11.19
N TRP A 57 5.42 4.95 -10.30
CA TRP A 57 6.41 4.17 -9.57
C TRP A 57 5.76 3.16 -8.62
N MET A 58 4.68 3.58 -7.92
CA MET A 58 3.96 2.68 -7.03
C MET A 58 3.37 1.49 -7.80
N ARG A 59 2.77 1.75 -8.97
CA ARG A 59 2.19 0.71 -9.82
C ARG A 59 3.25 -0.28 -10.29
N VAL A 60 4.38 0.21 -10.78
CA VAL A 60 5.43 -0.66 -11.31
C VAL A 60 5.97 -1.58 -10.20
N ALA A 61 6.20 -1.05 -9.02
CA ALA A 61 6.65 -1.85 -7.87
C ALA A 61 5.57 -2.87 -7.45
N ALA A 62 4.31 -2.44 -7.41
CA ALA A 62 3.19 -3.31 -7.05
C ALA A 62 3.02 -4.47 -8.04
N GLU A 63 3.17 -4.19 -9.32
CA GLU A 63 3.08 -5.21 -10.39
C GLU A 63 4.20 -6.24 -10.29
N GLN A 64 5.34 -5.86 -9.73
CA GLN A 64 6.44 -6.80 -9.45
C GLN A 64 6.21 -7.66 -8.21
N GLY A 65 5.13 -7.41 -7.47
CA GLY A 65 4.78 -8.18 -6.28
C GLY A 65 5.27 -7.58 -4.97
N HIS A 66 5.73 -6.33 -4.96
CA HIS A 66 6.19 -5.68 -3.73
C HIS A 66 5.00 -5.42 -2.80
N PRO A 67 4.93 -6.04 -1.60
CA PRO A 67 3.72 -5.96 -0.75
C PRO A 67 3.36 -4.55 -0.32
N MET A 68 4.35 -3.77 0.12
CA MET A 68 4.10 -2.39 0.56
C MET A 68 3.65 -1.50 -0.58
N ALA A 69 4.16 -1.74 -1.81
CA ALA A 69 3.70 -1.01 -2.99
C ALA A 69 2.27 -1.39 -3.37
N GLN A 70 1.91 -2.66 -3.25
CA GLN A 70 0.54 -3.11 -3.48
C GLN A 70 -0.42 -2.44 -2.50
N HIS A 71 -0.03 -2.39 -1.22
CA HIS A 71 -0.79 -1.69 -0.19
C HIS A 71 -0.91 -0.20 -0.51
N GLY A 72 0.19 0.44 -0.87
CA GLY A 72 0.22 1.86 -1.23
C GLY A 72 -0.65 2.17 -2.45
N LEU A 73 -0.60 1.33 -3.47
CA LEU A 73 -1.45 1.49 -4.65
C LEU A 73 -2.93 1.31 -4.30
N GLY A 74 -3.23 0.35 -3.41
CA GLY A 74 -4.58 0.17 -2.88
C GLY A 74 -5.11 1.43 -2.24
N PHE A 75 -4.30 2.09 -1.42
CA PHE A 75 -4.71 3.35 -0.78
C PHE A 75 -4.87 4.49 -1.77
N MET A 76 -4.03 4.57 -2.79
CA MET A 76 -4.20 5.59 -3.84
C MET A 76 -5.57 5.46 -4.50
N TYR A 77 -5.98 4.24 -4.83
CA TYR A 77 -7.30 3.99 -5.41
C TYR A 77 -8.43 4.21 -4.39
N LEU A 78 -8.24 3.81 -3.14
CA LEU A 78 -9.28 3.91 -2.13
C LEU A 78 -9.62 5.37 -1.80
N GLU A 79 -8.60 6.20 -1.67
CA GLU A 79 -8.74 7.59 -1.28
C GLU A 79 -8.82 8.54 -2.47
N GLY A 80 -8.54 8.07 -3.67
CA GLY A 80 -8.46 8.94 -4.84
C GLY A 80 -7.24 9.87 -4.79
N GLU A 81 -6.14 9.39 -4.23
CA GLU A 81 -4.90 10.15 -4.12
C GLU A 81 -3.96 9.72 -5.24
N CYS A 82 -3.45 10.66 -6.01
CA CYS A 82 -2.58 10.44 -7.18
C CYS A 82 -3.27 9.73 -8.34
N LEU A 83 -4.38 9.09 -8.12
CA LEU A 83 -5.18 8.33 -9.09
C LEU A 83 -6.65 8.65 -8.86
N GLU A 84 -7.47 8.42 -9.88
CA GLU A 84 -8.92 8.54 -9.72
C GLU A 84 -9.40 7.47 -8.75
N LYS A 85 -10.29 7.87 -7.82
CA LYS A 85 -10.84 6.97 -6.82
C LYS A 85 -11.54 5.78 -7.47
N ASP A 86 -11.11 4.58 -7.07
CA ASP A 86 -11.69 3.32 -7.56
C ASP A 86 -11.57 2.25 -6.48
N PRO A 87 -12.61 2.12 -5.59
CA PRO A 87 -12.55 1.14 -4.51
C PRO A 87 -12.45 -0.32 -4.98
N ARG A 88 -12.95 -0.64 -6.17
CA ARG A 88 -12.82 -2.00 -6.73
C ARG A 88 -11.36 -2.33 -7.00
N GLN A 89 -10.64 -1.42 -7.63
CA GLN A 89 -9.21 -1.59 -7.85
C GLN A 89 -8.45 -1.62 -6.53
N ALA A 90 -8.85 -0.79 -5.58
CA ALA A 90 -8.25 -0.79 -4.25
C ALA A 90 -8.33 -2.19 -3.61
N ALA A 91 -9.51 -2.81 -3.67
CA ALA A 91 -9.70 -4.15 -3.10
C ALA A 91 -8.79 -5.19 -3.75
N VAL A 92 -8.61 -5.13 -5.08
CA VAL A 92 -7.73 -6.04 -5.81
C VAL A 92 -6.30 -5.95 -5.28
N TRP A 93 -5.78 -4.73 -5.13
CA TRP A 93 -4.41 -4.53 -4.67
C TRP A 93 -4.22 -4.85 -3.20
N PHE A 94 -5.19 -4.50 -2.34
CA PHE A 94 -5.15 -4.89 -0.93
C PHE A 94 -5.17 -6.41 -0.77
N GLU A 95 -5.96 -7.12 -1.58
CA GLU A 95 -5.99 -8.57 -1.52
C GLU A 95 -4.64 -9.20 -1.86
N LYS A 96 -3.96 -8.67 -2.89
CA LYS A 96 -2.62 -9.14 -3.24
C LYS A 96 -1.63 -8.96 -2.09
N ALA A 97 -1.63 -7.80 -1.46
CA ALA A 97 -0.76 -7.53 -0.31
C ALA A 97 -1.18 -8.37 0.91
N ALA A 98 -2.48 -8.49 1.15
CA ALA A 98 -3.01 -9.28 2.25
C ALA A 98 -2.63 -10.76 2.14
N ASN A 99 -2.65 -11.31 0.93
CA ASN A 99 -2.23 -12.68 0.66
C ASN A 99 -0.74 -12.90 0.91
N GLN A 100 0.05 -11.84 0.91
CA GLN A 100 1.46 -11.91 1.28
C GLN A 100 1.69 -11.74 2.78
N GLY A 101 0.62 -11.63 3.57
CA GLY A 101 0.70 -11.55 5.02
C GLY A 101 0.79 -10.16 5.59
N LEU A 102 0.57 -9.12 4.78
CA LEU A 102 0.64 -7.73 5.27
C LEU A 102 -0.60 -7.40 6.09
N ALA A 103 -0.44 -7.30 7.42
CA ALA A 103 -1.54 -7.14 8.36
C ALA A 103 -2.40 -5.89 8.10
N GLY A 104 -1.77 -4.78 7.72
CA GLY A 104 -2.49 -3.54 7.38
C GLY A 104 -3.44 -3.73 6.21
N SER A 105 -3.00 -4.47 5.19
CA SER A 105 -3.84 -4.78 4.03
C SER A 105 -4.96 -5.73 4.39
N GLN A 106 -4.69 -6.72 5.24
CA GLN A 106 -5.70 -7.66 5.74
C GLN A 106 -6.80 -6.92 6.50
N THR A 107 -6.43 -6.00 7.38
CA THR A 107 -7.37 -5.20 8.16
C THR A 107 -8.21 -4.29 7.25
N THR A 108 -7.56 -3.61 6.31
CA THR A 108 -8.26 -2.71 5.38
C THR A 108 -9.24 -3.49 4.49
N LEU A 109 -8.80 -4.64 3.97
CA LEU A 109 -9.68 -5.49 3.17
C LEU A 109 -10.87 -6.00 3.97
N ALA A 110 -10.63 -6.37 5.25
CA ALA A 110 -11.71 -6.79 6.16
C ALA A 110 -12.76 -5.68 6.31
N MET A 111 -12.31 -4.44 6.51
CA MET A 111 -13.21 -3.29 6.61
C MET A 111 -14.01 -3.08 5.31
N MET A 112 -13.37 -3.26 4.17
CA MET A 112 -14.04 -3.13 2.87
C MET A 112 -15.15 -4.17 2.71
N TYR A 113 -14.91 -5.41 3.10
CA TYR A 113 -15.94 -6.46 3.09
C TYR A 113 -17.05 -6.18 4.10
N GLN A 114 -16.71 -5.64 5.26
CA GLN A 114 -17.69 -5.31 6.30
C GLN A 114 -18.66 -4.21 5.82
N GLU A 115 -18.14 -3.23 5.10
CA GLU A 115 -18.88 -2.07 4.62
C GLU A 115 -19.48 -2.25 3.23
N GLY A 116 -19.02 -3.23 2.47
CA GLY A 116 -19.39 -3.38 1.07
C GLY A 116 -18.79 -2.29 0.19
N ASN A 117 -17.55 -1.87 0.52
CA ASN A 117 -16.86 -0.80 -0.20
C ASN A 117 -15.89 -1.43 -1.20
N GLY A 118 -16.18 -1.29 -2.51
CA GLY A 118 -15.35 -1.85 -3.57
C GLY A 118 -15.49 -3.35 -3.76
N VAL A 119 -16.16 -4.03 -2.85
CA VAL A 119 -16.50 -5.46 -2.88
C VAL A 119 -17.92 -5.62 -2.39
N GLU A 120 -18.54 -6.74 -2.73
CA GLU A 120 -19.85 -7.06 -2.17
C GLU A 120 -19.72 -7.29 -0.67
N ARG A 121 -20.63 -6.70 0.11
CA ARG A 121 -20.62 -6.84 1.57
C ARG A 121 -20.62 -8.32 1.95
N ASP A 122 -19.65 -8.75 2.73
CA ASP A 122 -19.47 -10.13 3.15
C ASP A 122 -18.90 -10.17 4.57
N PRO A 123 -19.77 -10.21 5.60
CA PRO A 123 -19.31 -10.22 7.00
C PRO A 123 -18.41 -11.40 7.34
N GLU A 124 -18.62 -12.55 6.69
CA GLU A 124 -17.79 -13.74 6.91
C GLU A 124 -16.38 -13.56 6.35
N ALA A 125 -16.27 -12.98 5.16
CA ALA A 125 -14.97 -12.66 4.58
C ALA A 125 -14.24 -11.63 5.45
N ALA A 126 -14.96 -10.62 5.94
CA ALA A 126 -14.41 -9.62 6.85
C ALA A 126 -13.84 -10.27 8.09
N ARG A 127 -14.61 -11.19 8.69
CA ARG A 127 -14.18 -11.93 9.89
C ARG A 127 -12.91 -12.72 9.64
N ARG A 128 -12.83 -13.43 8.51
CA ARG A 128 -11.65 -14.22 8.17
C ARG A 128 -10.40 -13.34 8.03
N TRP A 129 -10.54 -12.19 7.38
CA TRP A 129 -9.42 -11.27 7.19
C TRP A 129 -8.99 -10.62 8.50
N TYR A 130 -9.94 -10.21 9.37
CA TYR A 130 -9.60 -9.70 10.70
C TYR A 130 -8.86 -10.75 11.51
N GLN A 131 -9.29 -12.00 11.44
CA GLN A 131 -8.64 -13.08 12.17
C GLN A 131 -7.21 -13.28 11.69
N LYS A 132 -6.98 -13.27 10.37
CA LYS A 132 -5.63 -13.37 9.81
C LYS A 132 -4.75 -12.19 10.23
N ALA A 133 -5.32 -11.02 10.40
CA ALA A 133 -4.61 -9.83 10.85
C ALA A 133 -4.30 -9.84 12.35
N GLY A 134 -4.81 -10.82 13.09
CA GLY A 134 -4.53 -11.00 14.52
C GLY A 134 -5.62 -10.53 15.46
N PHE A 135 -6.80 -10.16 14.96
CA PHE A 135 -7.91 -9.75 15.82
C PHE A 135 -8.58 -10.96 16.47
N ASP A 136 -9.03 -10.77 17.69
CA ASP A 136 -9.81 -11.80 18.41
C ASP A 136 -11.22 -11.88 17.82
N VAL A 137 -11.60 -13.08 17.40
CA VAL A 137 -12.91 -13.36 16.78
C VAL A 137 -14.06 -13.05 17.74
N SER A 138 -13.87 -13.27 19.04
CA SER A 138 -14.90 -13.00 20.04
C SER A 138 -15.23 -11.50 20.15
N GLU A 139 -14.26 -10.64 19.98
CA GLU A 139 -14.47 -9.20 19.94
C GLU A 139 -15.28 -8.78 18.71
N LEU A 140 -15.03 -9.42 17.57
CA LEU A 140 -15.76 -9.16 16.33
C LEU A 140 -17.23 -9.56 16.46
N ASP A 141 -17.53 -10.65 17.15
CA ASP A 141 -18.90 -11.10 17.39
C ASP A 141 -19.66 -10.10 18.27
N ALA A 142 -19.00 -9.50 19.24
CA ALA A 142 -19.60 -8.47 20.07
C ALA A 142 -19.98 -7.23 19.23
N PHE A 143 -19.17 -6.87 18.24
CA PHE A 143 -19.46 -5.78 17.34
C PHE A 143 -20.64 -6.07 16.43
N SER A 144 -20.77 -7.31 15.95
CA SER A 144 -21.85 -7.72 15.05
C SER A 144 -23.22 -7.72 15.73
N ARG A 145 -23.25 -7.92 17.04
CA ARG A 145 -24.51 -7.99 17.82
C ARG A 145 -25.12 -6.63 18.08
N ASN A 146 -24.38 -5.56 17.91
CA ASN A 146 -24.84 -4.20 18.19
C ASN A 146 -25.33 -3.46 16.95
N ASP A 147 -25.31 -4.11 15.79
CA ASP A 147 -25.83 -3.53 14.55
C ASP A 147 -27.33 -3.91 14.37
#